data_310f9a6184510d177b4772ecc078b653
#
_entry.id   310f9a6184510d177b4772ecc078b653
#
_cell.length_a   1.000
_cell.length_b   1.000
_cell.length_c   1.000
_cell.angle_alpha   90.00
_cell.angle_beta   90.00
_cell.angle_gamma   90.00
#
_symmetry.space_group_name_H-M   'P 1'
#
loop_
_entity.id
_entity.type
_entity.pdbx_description
1 polymer ?
#
loop_
_entity_poly.entity_id
_entity_poly.type
_entity_poly.pdbx_seq_one_letter_code
_entity_poly.pdbx_strand_id
1 'polypeptide(L)'
;RQRQMCIRDRGMREPGPEPTFKAYESEEIEAQEVAGQVLTLLDQGVPASEIAILYRINAQSEQFEQALADAGVVYQVRGGEGFFRRPEILEAIRVLIAATRREDLPDDPVAIARAAFVELGLSSTEPQGAQARERWQSLNALVGLIEKIVESTPGIDLNGVLGELRRRSTDKQAPAMEGVTLATVHAAKGLEWDAVFLVGLTEKL
;
A
#
# COMPACT_ATOMS: atom_id res chain seq x y z
N ARG A 1 -21.64 -35.77 -3.98
CA ARG A 1 -20.21 -36.02 -3.62
C ARG A 1 -19.36 -35.32 -4.66
N GLN A 2 -18.98 -34.06 -4.43
CA GLN A 2 -17.95 -33.38 -5.21
C GLN A 2 -16.60 -33.98 -4.82
N ARG A 3 -15.94 -34.59 -5.80
CA ARG A 3 -14.53 -34.98 -5.67
C ARG A 3 -13.72 -33.68 -5.70
N GLN A 4 -13.17 -33.29 -4.56
CA GLN A 4 -12.04 -32.36 -4.53
C GLN A 4 -10.87 -33.04 -5.24
N MET A 5 -10.60 -32.61 -6.45
CA MET A 5 -9.39 -32.96 -7.17
C MET A 5 -8.26 -32.14 -6.55
N CYS A 6 -7.55 -32.73 -5.59
CA CYS A 6 -6.25 -32.19 -5.17
C CYS A 6 -5.28 -32.38 -6.34
N ILE A 7 -5.16 -31.37 -7.18
CA ILE A 7 -4.08 -31.29 -8.15
C ILE A 7 -2.83 -31.00 -7.31
N ARG A 8 -1.98 -32.00 -7.12
CA ARG A 8 -0.61 -31.79 -6.68
C ARG A 8 0.13 -31.23 -7.89
N ASP A 9 0.19 -29.90 -8.00
CA ASP A 9 1.03 -29.26 -8.98
C ASP A 9 2.47 -29.62 -8.67
N ARG A 10 3.10 -30.31 -9.61
CA ARG A 10 4.52 -30.63 -9.53
C ARG A 10 5.24 -29.49 -10.23
N GLY A 11 6.03 -28.73 -9.49
CA GLY A 11 6.89 -27.71 -10.09
C GLY A 11 7.71 -28.30 -11.24
N MET A 12 7.66 -27.64 -12.40
CA MET A 12 8.39 -28.06 -13.60
C MET A 12 9.80 -27.44 -13.62
N ARG A 13 10.07 -26.50 -12.73
CA ARG A 13 11.39 -25.90 -12.53
C ARG A 13 12.19 -26.69 -11.49
N GLU A 14 13.51 -26.59 -11.52
CA GLU A 14 14.35 -27.12 -10.44
C GLU A 14 14.03 -26.43 -9.12
N PRO A 15 14.21 -27.09 -7.97
CA PRO A 15 13.98 -26.47 -6.67
C PRO A 15 14.82 -25.20 -6.53
N GLY A 16 14.16 -24.09 -6.25
CA GLY A 16 14.80 -22.83 -5.90
C GLY A 16 15.39 -22.86 -4.48
N PRO A 17 16.02 -21.75 -4.05
CA PRO A 17 16.47 -21.60 -2.66
C PRO A 17 15.30 -21.71 -1.68
N GLU A 18 15.58 -22.14 -0.44
CA GLU A 18 14.57 -22.18 0.61
C GLU A 18 14.07 -20.75 0.90
N PRO A 19 12.75 -20.59 1.19
CA PRO A 19 12.19 -19.31 1.60
C PRO A 19 12.88 -18.80 2.87
N THR A 20 13.22 -17.50 2.87
CA THR A 20 13.76 -16.83 4.06
C THR A 20 12.66 -16.08 4.79
N PHE A 21 12.73 -16.07 6.13
CA PHE A 21 11.77 -15.38 6.98
C PHE A 21 12.50 -14.31 7.77
N LYS A 22 11.96 -13.09 7.77
CA LYS A 22 12.51 -11.95 8.52
C LYS A 22 11.38 -11.22 9.24
N ALA A 23 11.56 -10.94 10.52
CA ALA A 23 10.65 -10.10 11.30
C ALA A 23 11.21 -8.68 11.37
N TYR A 24 10.30 -7.70 11.34
CA TYR A 24 10.62 -6.28 11.39
C TYR A 24 9.89 -5.62 12.55
N GLU A 25 10.43 -4.54 13.08
CA GLU A 25 9.85 -3.80 14.22
C GLU A 25 8.67 -2.92 13.80
N SER A 26 8.64 -2.48 12.53
CA SER A 26 7.54 -1.70 11.96
C SER A 26 7.35 -1.99 10.47
N GLU A 27 6.17 -1.64 9.96
CA GLU A 27 5.83 -1.77 8.55
C GLU A 27 6.69 -0.88 7.65
N GLU A 28 7.14 0.30 8.16
CA GLU A 28 8.06 1.17 7.41
C GLU A 28 9.43 0.52 7.25
N ILE A 29 9.96 -0.06 8.33
CA ILE A 29 11.25 -0.76 8.28
C ILE A 29 11.16 -1.95 7.34
N GLU A 30 10.06 -2.71 7.39
CA GLU A 30 9.79 -3.79 6.43
C GLU A 30 9.84 -3.28 5.00
N ALA A 31 9.10 -2.21 4.69
CA ALA A 31 9.02 -1.66 3.34
C ALA A 31 10.38 -1.15 2.82
N GLN A 32 11.15 -0.44 3.66
CA GLN A 32 12.48 0.05 3.32
C GLN A 32 13.47 -1.09 3.07
N GLU A 33 13.47 -2.10 3.92
CA GLU A 33 14.35 -3.26 3.79
C GLU A 33 13.99 -4.09 2.54
N VAL A 34 12.70 -4.27 2.25
CA VAL A 34 12.25 -4.95 1.04
C VAL A 34 12.66 -4.17 -0.20
N ALA A 35 12.51 -2.84 -0.22
CA ALA A 35 12.98 -2.00 -1.32
C ALA A 35 14.51 -2.11 -1.52
N GLY A 36 15.28 -2.16 -0.44
CA GLY A 36 16.74 -2.40 -0.49
C GLY A 36 17.11 -3.77 -1.07
N GLN A 37 16.36 -4.82 -0.73
CA GLN A 37 16.54 -6.15 -1.29
C GLN A 37 16.15 -6.19 -2.77
N VAL A 38 15.10 -5.48 -3.17
CA VAL A 38 14.72 -5.32 -4.58
C VAL A 38 15.86 -4.67 -5.37
N LEU A 39 16.46 -3.58 -4.88
CA LEU A 39 17.62 -2.96 -5.51
C LEU A 39 18.77 -3.95 -5.69
N THR A 40 19.05 -4.75 -4.66
CA THR A 40 20.11 -5.77 -4.73
C THR A 40 19.83 -6.79 -5.83
N LEU A 41 18.58 -7.23 -6.00
CA LEU A 41 18.19 -8.16 -7.07
C LEU A 41 18.33 -7.52 -8.46
N LEU A 42 17.94 -6.25 -8.60
CA LEU A 42 18.08 -5.49 -9.84
C LEU A 42 19.57 -5.35 -10.22
N ASP A 43 20.45 -5.04 -9.25
CA ASP A 43 21.90 -4.96 -9.45
C ASP A 43 22.51 -6.32 -9.83
N GLN A 44 21.91 -7.42 -9.38
CA GLN A 44 22.28 -8.79 -9.78
C GLN A 44 21.77 -9.17 -11.17
N GLY A 45 20.99 -8.29 -11.81
CA GLY A 45 20.48 -8.48 -13.17
C GLY A 45 19.13 -9.19 -13.25
N VAL A 46 18.40 -9.33 -12.11
CA VAL A 46 17.02 -9.83 -12.13
C VAL A 46 16.14 -8.75 -12.75
N PRO A 47 15.37 -9.03 -13.82
CA PRO A 47 14.49 -8.05 -14.42
C PRO A 47 13.42 -7.57 -13.43
N ALA A 48 13.10 -6.28 -13.41
CA ALA A 48 12.08 -5.73 -12.52
C ALA A 48 10.71 -6.39 -12.73
N SER A 49 10.37 -6.81 -13.95
CA SER A 49 9.15 -7.55 -14.28
C SER A 49 9.06 -8.93 -13.61
N GLU A 50 10.22 -9.50 -13.23
CA GLU A 50 10.33 -10.81 -12.58
C GLU A 50 10.42 -10.72 -11.06
N ILE A 51 10.12 -9.54 -10.48
CA ILE A 51 10.08 -9.30 -9.04
C ILE A 51 8.67 -8.90 -8.64
N ALA A 52 8.13 -9.54 -7.60
CA ALA A 52 6.83 -9.19 -7.03
C ALA A 52 6.87 -8.98 -5.52
N ILE A 53 6.11 -8.00 -5.05
CA ILE A 53 5.80 -7.77 -3.64
C ILE A 53 4.32 -8.04 -3.46
N LEU A 54 3.99 -9.07 -2.67
CA LEU A 54 2.64 -9.54 -2.45
C LEU A 54 2.20 -9.25 -1.02
N TYR A 55 1.06 -8.59 -0.87
CA TYR A 55 0.46 -8.24 0.41
C TYR A 55 -0.96 -8.80 0.53
N ARG A 56 -1.52 -8.76 1.74
CA ARG A 56 -2.85 -9.34 2.01
C ARG A 56 -3.99 -8.44 1.60
N ILE A 57 -3.89 -7.14 1.86
CA ILE A 57 -4.93 -6.14 1.61
C ILE A 57 -4.36 -4.93 0.88
N ASN A 58 -5.20 -4.29 0.04
CA ASN A 58 -4.78 -3.15 -0.77
C ASN A 58 -4.24 -1.97 0.05
N ALA A 59 -4.72 -1.76 1.28
CA ALA A 59 -4.27 -0.68 2.14
C ALA A 59 -2.77 -0.75 2.46
N GLN A 60 -2.17 -1.94 2.43
CA GLN A 60 -0.74 -2.14 2.66
C GLN A 60 0.15 -1.65 1.52
N SER A 61 -0.39 -1.44 0.30
CA SER A 61 0.43 -1.05 -0.86
C SER A 61 1.12 0.30 -0.69
N GLU A 62 0.53 1.22 0.08
CA GLU A 62 1.02 2.60 0.21
C GLU A 62 2.47 2.66 0.66
N GLN A 63 2.83 1.90 1.68
CA GLN A 63 4.17 1.90 2.26
C GLN A 63 5.21 1.34 1.31
N PHE A 64 4.87 0.26 0.59
CA PHE A 64 5.76 -0.33 -0.42
C PHE A 64 5.86 0.54 -1.67
N GLU A 65 4.77 1.17 -2.10
CA GLU A 65 4.78 2.15 -3.18
C GLU A 65 5.73 3.32 -2.83
N GLN A 66 5.67 3.83 -1.58
CA GLN A 66 6.54 4.90 -1.12
C GLN A 66 8.00 4.44 -1.06
N ALA A 67 8.28 3.30 -0.43
CA ALA A 67 9.65 2.81 -0.27
C ALA A 67 10.33 2.53 -1.62
N LEU A 68 9.59 1.98 -2.60
CA LEU A 68 10.10 1.78 -3.96
C LEU A 68 10.35 3.10 -4.68
N ALA A 69 9.43 4.08 -4.54
CA ALA A 69 9.59 5.40 -5.13
C ALA A 69 10.81 6.13 -4.56
N ASP A 70 11.00 6.11 -3.24
CA ASP A 70 12.16 6.71 -2.56
C ASP A 70 13.49 6.04 -2.97
N ALA A 71 13.45 4.74 -3.26
CA ALA A 71 14.57 3.98 -3.79
C ALA A 71 14.78 4.17 -5.30
N GLY A 72 13.94 4.93 -6.00
CA GLY A 72 14.01 5.12 -7.45
C GLY A 72 13.65 3.87 -8.26
N VAL A 73 12.99 2.90 -7.65
CA VAL A 73 12.56 1.66 -8.29
C VAL A 73 11.22 1.85 -8.98
N VAL A 74 11.18 1.50 -10.24
CA VAL A 74 9.95 1.53 -11.04
C VAL A 74 9.06 0.35 -10.67
N TYR A 75 7.77 0.61 -10.41
CA TYR A 75 6.81 -0.42 -10.04
C TYR A 75 5.46 -0.26 -10.75
N GLN A 76 4.67 -1.33 -10.73
CA GLN A 76 3.28 -1.36 -11.19
C GLN A 76 2.37 -2.01 -10.14
N VAL A 77 1.15 -1.49 -9.96
CA VAL A 77 0.14 -2.12 -9.10
C VAL A 77 -0.79 -2.97 -9.95
N ARG A 78 -0.89 -4.26 -9.63
CA ARG A 78 -1.80 -5.19 -10.31
C ARG A 78 -3.02 -5.52 -9.46
N GLY A 79 -4.16 -5.64 -10.12
CA GLY A 79 -5.43 -6.01 -9.46
C GLY A 79 -6.12 -4.85 -8.76
N GLY A 80 -5.66 -3.63 -8.97
CA GLY A 80 -6.23 -2.42 -8.43
C GLY A 80 -5.51 -1.18 -8.94
N GLU A 81 -6.01 -0.02 -8.55
CA GLU A 81 -5.33 1.25 -8.76
C GLU A 81 -4.32 1.50 -7.62
N GLY A 82 -3.22 2.19 -7.90
CA GLY A 82 -2.30 2.69 -6.88
C GLY A 82 -3.04 3.48 -5.80
N PHE A 83 -2.52 3.48 -4.58
CA PHE A 83 -3.21 4.02 -3.40
C PHE A 83 -3.89 5.37 -3.64
N PHE A 84 -3.18 6.34 -4.19
CA PHE A 84 -3.70 7.69 -4.43
C PHE A 84 -4.69 7.81 -5.60
N ARG A 85 -4.87 6.75 -6.40
CA ARG A 85 -5.84 6.71 -7.51
C ARG A 85 -7.15 6.05 -7.15
N ARG A 86 -7.23 5.43 -5.98
CA ARG A 86 -8.46 4.78 -5.51
C ARG A 86 -9.58 5.80 -5.35
N PRO A 87 -10.81 5.49 -5.80
CA PRO A 87 -11.93 6.42 -5.75
C PRO A 87 -12.20 6.99 -4.35
N GLU A 88 -12.14 6.15 -3.32
CA GLU A 88 -12.36 6.55 -1.92
C GLU A 88 -11.26 7.49 -1.41
N ILE A 89 -10.00 7.31 -1.85
CA ILE A 89 -8.88 8.20 -1.47
C ILE A 89 -8.99 9.54 -2.19
N LEU A 90 -9.35 9.54 -3.47
CA LEU A 90 -9.59 10.78 -4.22
C LEU A 90 -10.76 11.58 -3.60
N GLU A 91 -11.82 10.89 -3.18
CA GLU A 91 -12.96 11.50 -2.50
C GLU A 91 -12.55 12.08 -1.14
N ALA A 92 -11.79 11.32 -0.33
CA ALA A 92 -11.28 11.76 0.95
C ALA A 92 -10.41 13.03 0.82
N ILE A 93 -9.49 13.06 -0.15
CA ILE A 93 -8.66 14.25 -0.42
C ILE A 93 -9.52 15.46 -0.82
N ARG A 94 -10.57 15.26 -1.65
CA ARG A 94 -11.50 16.36 -2.00
C ARG A 94 -12.22 16.91 -0.78
N VAL A 95 -12.66 16.06 0.13
CA VAL A 95 -13.31 16.47 1.39
C VAL A 95 -12.35 17.27 2.26
N LEU A 96 -11.08 16.84 2.39
CA LEU A 96 -10.06 17.62 3.11
C LEU A 96 -9.78 18.98 2.45
N ILE A 97 -9.71 19.05 1.11
CA ILE A 97 -9.58 20.34 0.40
C ILE A 97 -10.78 21.25 0.66
N ALA A 98 -12.00 20.70 0.69
CA ALA A 98 -13.17 21.49 1.04
C ALA A 98 -13.13 21.97 2.49
N ALA A 99 -12.59 21.18 3.40
CA ALA A 99 -12.42 21.54 4.80
C ALA A 99 -11.50 22.76 4.99
N THR A 100 -10.43 22.93 4.19
CA THR A 100 -9.53 24.10 4.32
C THR A 100 -10.22 25.47 4.15
N ARG A 101 -11.45 25.49 3.63
CA ARG A 101 -12.24 26.74 3.43
C ARG A 101 -13.10 27.09 4.63
N ARG A 102 -13.11 26.28 5.66
CA ARG A 102 -13.90 26.49 6.88
C ARG A 102 -13.06 27.22 7.92
N GLU A 103 -13.66 28.18 8.61
CA GLU A 103 -12.99 29.00 9.64
C GLU A 103 -13.12 28.39 11.05
N ASP A 104 -14.02 27.40 11.22
CA ASP A 104 -14.40 26.82 12.51
C ASP A 104 -13.77 25.43 12.78
N LEU A 105 -12.61 25.14 12.13
CA LEU A 105 -11.93 23.87 12.28
C LEU A 105 -10.94 23.86 13.47
N PRO A 106 -10.75 22.71 14.11
CA PRO A 106 -9.65 22.54 15.05
C PRO A 106 -8.29 22.68 14.35
N ASP A 107 -7.24 23.02 15.10
CA ASP A 107 -5.87 23.15 14.56
C ASP A 107 -5.21 21.78 14.31
N ASP A 108 -5.88 20.68 14.61
CA ASP A 108 -5.36 19.32 14.43
C ASP A 108 -5.80 18.70 13.11
N PRO A 109 -4.89 18.56 12.12
CA PRO A 109 -5.22 17.94 10.82
C PRO A 109 -5.72 16.49 10.93
N VAL A 110 -5.24 15.72 11.94
CA VAL A 110 -5.68 14.34 12.16
C VAL A 110 -7.14 14.31 12.63
N ALA A 111 -7.49 15.17 13.58
CA ALA A 111 -8.87 15.28 14.07
C ALA A 111 -9.82 15.72 12.94
N ILE A 112 -9.39 16.66 12.09
CA ILE A 112 -10.16 17.08 10.91
C ILE A 112 -10.38 15.89 9.96
N ALA A 113 -9.32 15.15 9.63
CA ALA A 113 -9.40 14.01 8.71
C ALA A 113 -10.33 12.92 9.26
N ARG A 114 -10.17 12.54 10.53
CA ARG A 114 -11.03 11.53 11.17
C ARG A 114 -12.50 11.94 11.13
N ALA A 115 -12.81 13.19 11.50
CA ALA A 115 -14.18 13.70 11.49
C ALA A 115 -14.77 13.73 10.06
N ALA A 116 -14.01 14.22 9.10
CA ALA A 116 -14.44 14.32 7.71
C ALA A 116 -14.69 12.95 7.06
N PHE A 117 -13.91 11.93 7.43
CA PHE A 117 -14.03 10.60 6.82
C PHE A 117 -15.14 9.74 7.41
N VAL A 118 -15.76 10.13 8.53
CA VAL A 118 -16.95 9.44 9.07
C VAL A 118 -18.05 9.36 8.02
N GLU A 119 -18.33 10.44 7.31
CA GLU A 119 -19.36 10.47 6.25
C GLU A 119 -18.96 9.61 5.03
N LEU A 120 -17.67 9.34 4.86
CA LEU A 120 -17.15 8.47 3.80
C LEU A 120 -17.13 6.99 4.20
N GLY A 121 -17.48 6.67 5.45
CA GLY A 121 -17.55 5.30 5.96
C GLY A 121 -16.44 4.90 6.92
N LEU A 122 -15.62 5.85 7.41
CA LEU A 122 -14.66 5.59 8.47
C LEU A 122 -15.38 5.50 9.82
N SER A 123 -15.66 4.30 10.27
CA SER A 123 -16.24 4.01 11.59
C SER A 123 -15.15 3.67 12.61
N SER A 124 -15.50 3.72 13.90
CA SER A 124 -14.61 3.34 15.01
C SER A 124 -14.23 1.85 15.02
N THR A 125 -15.00 1.02 14.34
CA THR A 125 -14.78 -0.42 14.21
C THR A 125 -14.87 -0.82 12.74
N GLU A 126 -14.13 -1.86 12.37
CA GLU A 126 -14.16 -2.39 11.01
C GLU A 126 -15.57 -2.87 10.63
N PRO A 127 -16.15 -2.42 9.50
CA PRO A 127 -17.50 -2.78 9.09
C PRO A 127 -17.58 -4.20 8.55
N GLN A 128 -18.81 -4.75 8.55
CA GLN A 128 -19.10 -6.03 7.92
C GLN A 128 -19.27 -5.88 6.39
N GLY A 129 -18.85 -6.88 5.63
CA GLY A 129 -18.93 -6.89 4.18
C GLY A 129 -17.64 -6.44 3.48
N ALA A 130 -17.27 -7.13 2.41
CA ALA A 130 -15.96 -6.98 1.76
C ALA A 130 -15.71 -5.55 1.24
N GLN A 131 -16.65 -4.97 0.52
CA GLN A 131 -16.51 -3.64 -0.09
C GLN A 131 -16.44 -2.52 0.99
N ALA A 132 -17.28 -2.59 2.03
CA ALA A 132 -17.26 -1.62 3.11
C ALA A 132 -15.96 -1.70 3.90
N ARG A 133 -15.46 -2.92 4.12
CA ARG A 133 -14.19 -3.18 4.78
C ARG A 133 -13.01 -2.63 3.98
N GLU A 134 -12.95 -2.88 2.69
CA GLU A 134 -11.87 -2.38 1.82
C GLU A 134 -11.83 -0.84 1.81
N ARG A 135 -13.01 -0.19 1.69
CA ARG A 135 -13.12 1.27 1.77
C ARG A 135 -12.65 1.79 3.14
N TRP A 136 -13.11 1.16 4.23
CA TRP A 136 -12.69 1.51 5.59
C TRP A 136 -11.18 1.38 5.78
N GLN A 137 -10.57 0.29 5.29
CA GLN A 137 -9.12 0.06 5.37
C GLN A 137 -8.35 1.12 4.60
N SER A 138 -8.79 1.49 3.39
CA SER A 138 -8.19 2.55 2.60
C SER A 138 -8.25 3.92 3.32
N LEU A 139 -9.40 4.27 3.89
CA LEU A 139 -9.57 5.52 4.65
C LEU A 139 -8.74 5.52 5.94
N ASN A 140 -8.70 4.41 6.65
CA ASN A 140 -7.89 4.28 7.86
C ASN A 140 -6.38 4.37 7.55
N ALA A 141 -5.93 3.78 6.46
CA ALA A 141 -4.55 3.92 5.99
C ALA A 141 -4.21 5.39 5.63
N LEU A 142 -5.14 6.13 5.02
CA LEU A 142 -4.93 7.56 4.75
C LEU A 142 -4.84 8.37 6.04
N VAL A 143 -5.63 8.07 7.06
CA VAL A 143 -5.51 8.71 8.38
C VAL A 143 -4.14 8.42 8.99
N GLY A 144 -3.70 7.16 8.99
CA GLY A 144 -2.37 6.78 9.49
C GLY A 144 -1.23 7.50 8.73
N LEU A 145 -1.37 7.70 7.42
CA LEU A 145 -0.42 8.49 6.64
C LEU A 145 -0.41 9.96 7.07
N ILE A 146 -1.58 10.56 7.34
CA ILE A 146 -1.68 11.94 7.85
C ILE A 146 -1.03 12.05 9.24
N GLU A 147 -1.26 11.09 10.13
CA GLU A 147 -0.63 11.02 11.45
C GLU A 147 0.91 11.06 11.34
N LYS A 148 1.48 10.24 10.49
CA LYS A 148 2.93 10.21 10.22
C LYS A 148 3.47 11.54 9.69
N ILE A 149 2.73 12.20 8.79
CA ILE A 149 3.10 13.53 8.26
C ILE A 149 3.13 14.55 9.41
N VAL A 150 2.12 14.56 10.28
CA VAL A 150 2.04 15.47 11.42
C VAL A 150 3.15 15.18 12.43
N GLU A 151 3.45 13.92 12.71
CA GLU A 151 4.55 13.51 13.60
C GLU A 151 5.92 13.92 13.04
N SER A 152 6.14 13.77 11.74
CA SER A 152 7.40 14.13 11.09
C SER A 152 7.60 15.64 10.92
N THR A 153 6.50 16.43 10.96
CA THR A 153 6.52 17.88 10.74
C THR A 153 5.68 18.58 11.82
N PRO A 154 6.19 18.76 13.03
CA PRO A 154 5.44 19.40 14.11
C PRO A 154 4.94 20.80 13.74
N GLY A 155 3.63 21.04 13.97
CA GLY A 155 3.00 22.33 13.67
C GLY A 155 2.54 22.48 12.20
N ILE A 156 2.60 21.42 11.39
CA ILE A 156 2.04 21.42 10.05
C ILE A 156 0.52 21.59 10.12
N ASP A 157 0.00 22.50 9.31
CA ASP A 157 -1.45 22.72 9.15
C ASP A 157 -2.05 21.78 8.10
N LEU A 158 -3.37 21.84 7.93
CA LEU A 158 -4.09 21.02 6.94
C LEU A 158 -3.61 21.28 5.50
N ASN A 159 -3.25 22.53 5.16
CA ASN A 159 -2.73 22.87 3.83
C ASN A 159 -1.36 22.22 3.59
N GLY A 160 -0.50 22.24 4.59
CA GLY A 160 0.80 21.56 4.54
C GLY A 160 0.65 20.05 4.35
N VAL A 161 -0.28 19.43 5.09
CA VAL A 161 -0.60 17.99 4.93
C VAL A 161 -1.07 17.69 3.51
N LEU A 162 -1.99 18.49 2.96
CA LEU A 162 -2.46 18.32 1.57
C LEU A 162 -1.34 18.52 0.55
N GLY A 163 -0.42 19.45 0.80
CA GLY A 163 0.78 19.65 -0.02
C GLY A 163 1.66 18.39 -0.06
N GLU A 164 1.89 17.78 1.10
CA GLU A 164 2.68 16.54 1.22
C GLU A 164 1.98 15.33 0.57
N LEU A 165 0.67 15.17 0.77
CA LEU A 165 -0.11 14.12 0.10
C LEU A 165 -0.07 14.28 -1.43
N ARG A 166 -0.14 15.52 -1.93
CA ARG A 166 -0.03 15.81 -3.36
C ARG A 166 1.35 15.48 -3.90
N ARG A 167 2.42 15.84 -3.18
CA ARG A 167 3.80 15.48 -3.55
C ARG A 167 3.94 13.98 -3.70
N ARG A 168 3.55 13.21 -2.68
CA ARG A 168 3.60 11.74 -2.70
C ARG A 168 2.76 11.13 -3.83
N SER A 169 1.59 11.69 -4.11
CA SER A 169 0.75 11.25 -5.24
C SER A 169 1.43 11.47 -6.58
N THR A 170 2.21 12.54 -6.74
CA THR A 170 2.89 12.89 -7.99
C THR A 170 4.14 12.02 -8.20
N ASP A 171 4.93 11.79 -7.15
CA ASP A 171 6.16 11.00 -7.21
C ASP A 171 5.88 9.54 -7.62
N LYS A 172 4.66 9.05 -7.36
CA LYS A 172 4.19 7.69 -7.69
C LYS A 172 3.59 7.53 -9.10
N GLN A 173 3.67 8.51 -9.97
CA GLN A 173 2.95 8.53 -11.25
C GLN A 173 3.70 7.98 -12.47
N ALA A 174 4.85 7.34 -12.35
CA ALA A 174 5.48 6.73 -13.51
C ALA A 174 4.70 5.49 -13.98
N PRO A 175 4.02 5.50 -15.14
CA PRO A 175 3.45 4.28 -15.70
C PRO A 175 4.60 3.44 -16.24
N ALA A 176 4.99 2.42 -15.51
CA ALA A 176 5.98 1.47 -16.00
C ALA A 176 5.28 0.30 -16.69
N MET A 177 5.61 0.08 -17.93
CA MET A 177 5.27 -1.15 -18.63
C MET A 177 6.12 -2.35 -18.15
N GLU A 178 7.27 -2.08 -17.52
CA GLU A 178 8.19 -3.07 -16.96
C GLU A 178 8.70 -2.59 -15.59
N GLY A 179 8.02 -2.98 -14.54
CA GLY A 179 8.38 -2.61 -13.17
C GLY A 179 8.11 -3.75 -12.20
N VAL A 180 8.62 -3.59 -10.98
CA VAL A 180 8.32 -4.50 -9.86
C VAL A 180 6.81 -4.57 -9.65
N THR A 181 6.26 -5.77 -9.55
CA THR A 181 4.82 -5.96 -9.39
C THR A 181 4.44 -5.85 -7.92
N LEU A 182 3.56 -4.90 -7.61
CA LEU A 182 2.83 -4.80 -6.34
C LEU A 182 1.43 -5.41 -6.54
N ALA A 183 1.06 -6.41 -5.74
CA ALA A 183 -0.25 -7.04 -5.87
C ALA A 183 -0.75 -7.63 -4.55
N THR A 184 -2.08 -7.76 -4.41
CA THR A 184 -2.60 -8.64 -3.36
C THR A 184 -2.34 -10.10 -3.75
N VAL A 185 -2.20 -10.97 -2.73
CA VAL A 185 -2.07 -12.44 -2.95
C VAL A 185 -3.21 -12.98 -3.84
N HIS A 186 -4.42 -12.40 -3.73
CA HIS A 186 -5.55 -12.79 -4.58
C HIS A 186 -5.37 -12.39 -6.05
N ALA A 187 -4.86 -11.17 -6.30
CA ALA A 187 -4.61 -10.68 -7.65
C ALA A 187 -3.42 -11.38 -8.32
N ALA A 188 -2.53 -11.97 -7.52
CA ALA A 188 -1.37 -12.74 -7.97
C ALA A 188 -1.72 -14.16 -8.45
N LYS A 189 -2.96 -14.64 -8.27
CA LYS A 189 -3.36 -16.00 -8.65
C LYS A 189 -3.09 -16.26 -10.14
N GLY A 190 -2.28 -17.29 -10.42
CA GLY A 190 -1.94 -17.71 -11.78
C GLY A 190 -0.81 -16.89 -12.42
N LEU A 191 -0.15 -16.04 -11.65
CA LEU A 191 1.05 -15.32 -12.05
C LEU A 191 2.28 -15.97 -11.40
N GLU A 192 3.45 -15.81 -12.03
CA GLU A 192 4.72 -16.36 -11.59
C GLU A 192 5.80 -15.29 -11.73
N TRP A 193 6.76 -15.28 -10.82
CA TRP A 193 7.94 -14.40 -10.81
C TRP A 193 9.16 -15.17 -10.31
N ASP A 194 10.35 -14.70 -10.66
CA ASP A 194 11.59 -15.30 -10.19
C ASP A 194 11.92 -14.94 -8.73
N ALA A 195 11.47 -13.74 -8.27
CA ALA A 195 11.62 -13.32 -6.89
C ALA A 195 10.28 -12.79 -6.34
N VAL A 196 9.86 -13.31 -5.18
CA VAL A 196 8.60 -12.94 -4.53
C VAL A 196 8.86 -12.57 -3.08
N PHE A 197 8.44 -11.36 -2.70
CA PHE A 197 8.36 -10.91 -1.32
C PHE A 197 6.91 -11.02 -0.85
N LEU A 198 6.67 -11.83 0.17
CA LEU A 198 5.36 -11.93 0.81
C LEU A 198 5.43 -11.12 2.11
N VAL A 199 4.74 -9.99 2.15
CA VAL A 199 4.92 -8.95 3.16
C VAL A 199 3.67 -8.71 4.01
N GLY A 200 3.84 -8.03 5.15
CA GLY A 200 2.73 -7.67 6.04
C GLY A 200 2.05 -8.88 6.67
N LEU A 201 2.80 -9.95 6.94
CA LEU A 201 2.29 -11.17 7.57
C LEU A 201 2.22 -11.00 9.09
N THR A 202 1.20 -10.30 9.58
CA THR A 202 0.96 -10.12 11.02
C THR A 202 -0.14 -11.06 11.51
N GLU A 203 -0.02 -11.52 12.79
CA GLU A 203 -1.09 -12.28 13.43
C GLU A 203 -2.32 -11.38 13.59
N LYS A 204 -3.39 -11.58 12.90
CA LYS A 204 -4.70 -10.88 12.95
C LYS A 204 -5.07 -10.04 11.72
N LEU A 205 -4.39 -10.21 10.61
CA LEU A 205 -4.87 -9.69 9.31
C LEU A 205 -5.71 -10.74 8.56
#